data_7c0f40dc7b5352c6ab5d16b0f3b8c866
#
_entry.id   7c0f40dc7b5352c6ab5d16b0f3b8c866
#
_cell.length_a   1.000
_cell.length_b   1.000
_cell.length_c   1.000
_cell.angle_alpha   90.00
_cell.angle_beta   90.00
_cell.angle_gamma   90.00
#
_symmetry.space_group_name_H-M   'P 1'
#
loop_
_entity.id
_entity.type
_entity.pdbx_description
1 polymer ?
#
loop_
_entity_poly.entity_id
_entity_poly.type
_entity_poly.pdbx_seq_one_letter_code
_entity_poly.pdbx_strand_id
1 'polypeptide(L)'
;MFDKLDGILERYDEILEQLNDPNVVSDQSNFRKLMKEQSDLAPIVELYKKYKEAKQTIEDSLAILDEESDEDMRELAKEELNEAKASIPEMEDQLKILLLPKDENDDKNVIVEIRGGAGGDEAALFAAELYRMYCMYAESQKWKTEMISLNENGLGGFKEVVFMINGQGAYSKLKYESGVHRVQRIPVTESGGRIHTSTATVAIMPEAEEVDVEIDMNDCKFDVFRASGNGGQCVNTTDSAVRLTHIPTGIVISCQDEKSQLKNKDKALKVLRARLYELECQKKQDAESEARRSQIGTGDRSEKIRTYNFPQGRVTDHRIKFTTHRLENIMNGDLDEIIDNCVAADQAAKLAQVEDE
;
A
#
# COMPACT_ATOMS: atom_id res chain seq x y z
N MET A 1 -5.19 25.90 -2.63
CA MET A 1 -6.08 24.73 -2.66
C MET A 1 -6.94 24.75 -3.93
N PHE A 2 -7.75 25.75 -4.19
CA PHE A 2 -8.68 25.78 -5.33
C PHE A 2 -8.00 25.75 -6.70
N ASP A 3 -6.87 26.42 -6.87
CA ASP A 3 -6.07 26.34 -8.13
C ASP A 3 -5.62 24.92 -8.48
N LYS A 4 -5.34 24.10 -7.44
CA LYS A 4 -5.02 22.67 -7.62
C LYS A 4 -6.26 21.88 -8.08
N LEU A 5 -7.45 22.20 -7.55
CA LEU A 5 -8.70 21.52 -7.90
C LEU A 5 -9.14 21.83 -9.35
N ASP A 6 -8.93 23.04 -9.82
CA ASP A 6 -9.19 23.38 -11.22
C ASP A 6 -8.23 22.62 -12.16
N GLY A 7 -6.95 22.53 -11.82
CA GLY A 7 -6.00 21.70 -12.58
C GLY A 7 -6.36 20.19 -12.58
N ILE A 8 -6.92 19.68 -11.48
CA ILE A 8 -7.41 18.30 -11.41
C ILE A 8 -8.62 18.09 -12.32
N LEU A 9 -9.53 19.06 -12.38
CA LEU A 9 -10.69 19.00 -13.27
C LEU A 9 -10.26 18.99 -14.74
N GLU A 10 -9.34 19.89 -15.14
CA GLU A 10 -8.78 19.90 -16.49
C GLU A 10 -8.11 18.57 -16.84
N ARG A 11 -7.30 18.04 -15.92
CA ARG A 11 -6.63 16.74 -16.11
C ARG A 11 -7.62 15.59 -16.26
N TYR A 12 -8.70 15.58 -15.48
CA TYR A 12 -9.76 14.58 -15.58
C TYR A 12 -10.45 14.63 -16.95
N ASP A 13 -10.76 15.82 -17.45
CA ASP A 13 -11.38 15.99 -18.77
C ASP A 13 -10.42 15.57 -19.90
N GLU A 14 -9.11 15.87 -19.79
CA GLU A 14 -8.09 15.36 -20.73
C GLU A 14 -8.03 13.82 -20.75
N ILE A 15 -8.11 13.18 -19.57
CA ILE A 15 -8.09 11.71 -19.47
C ILE A 15 -9.34 11.13 -20.16
N LEU A 16 -10.51 11.74 -19.98
CA LEU A 16 -11.73 11.31 -20.66
C LEU A 16 -11.62 11.42 -22.19
N GLU A 17 -10.99 12.48 -22.69
CA GLU A 17 -10.73 12.62 -24.12
C GLU A 17 -9.74 11.56 -24.63
N GLN A 18 -8.65 11.31 -23.89
CA GLN A 18 -7.66 10.29 -24.25
C GLN A 18 -8.24 8.87 -24.23
N LEU A 19 -9.12 8.54 -23.27
CA LEU A 19 -9.79 7.24 -23.20
C LEU A 19 -10.74 7.00 -24.38
N ASN A 20 -11.20 8.06 -25.07
CA ASN A 20 -12.02 7.96 -26.27
C ASN A 20 -11.18 7.82 -27.57
N ASP A 21 -9.84 7.96 -27.50
CA ASP A 21 -8.97 7.78 -28.66
C ASP A 21 -8.75 6.29 -28.97
N PRO A 22 -9.08 5.80 -30.18
CA PRO A 22 -8.87 4.40 -30.57
C PRO A 22 -7.40 3.94 -30.46
N ASN A 23 -6.43 4.84 -30.59
CA ASN A 23 -5.02 4.51 -30.47
C ASN A 23 -4.64 4.16 -29.04
N VAL A 24 -5.21 4.84 -28.06
CA VAL A 24 -4.98 4.59 -26.62
C VAL A 24 -5.64 3.27 -26.19
N VAL A 25 -6.82 2.96 -26.72
CA VAL A 25 -7.52 1.69 -26.46
C VAL A 25 -6.71 0.48 -26.96
N SER A 26 -5.91 0.65 -28.01
CA SER A 26 -5.03 -0.42 -28.52
C SER A 26 -3.79 -0.70 -27.64
N ASP A 27 -3.35 0.28 -26.86
CA ASP A 27 -2.27 0.13 -25.85
C ASP A 27 -2.84 -0.22 -24.48
N GLN A 28 -2.91 -1.51 -24.21
CA GLN A 28 -3.51 -2.03 -22.98
C GLN A 28 -2.82 -1.55 -21.69
N SER A 29 -1.51 -1.27 -21.74
CA SER A 29 -0.75 -0.76 -20.59
C SER A 29 -1.12 0.69 -20.29
N ASN A 30 -1.13 1.53 -21.29
CA ASN A 30 -1.47 2.95 -21.18
C ASN A 30 -2.95 3.13 -20.82
N PHE A 31 -3.83 2.35 -21.44
CA PHE A 31 -5.26 2.35 -21.13
C PHE A 31 -5.54 2.04 -19.66
N ARG A 32 -4.88 1.01 -19.08
CA ARG A 32 -5.03 0.68 -17.65
C ARG A 32 -4.56 1.80 -16.73
N LYS A 33 -3.45 2.48 -17.07
CA LYS A 33 -2.94 3.61 -16.29
C LYS A 33 -3.94 4.77 -16.28
N LEU A 34 -4.46 5.13 -17.44
CA LEU A 34 -5.46 6.21 -17.58
C LEU A 34 -6.77 5.87 -16.87
N MET A 35 -7.25 4.62 -16.97
CA MET A 35 -8.45 4.17 -16.24
C MET A 35 -8.26 4.23 -14.73
N LYS A 36 -7.06 3.88 -14.22
CA LYS A 36 -6.76 4.00 -12.80
C LYS A 36 -6.73 5.46 -12.38
N GLU A 37 -6.03 6.33 -13.11
CA GLU A 37 -5.96 7.77 -12.84
C GLU A 37 -7.37 8.40 -12.86
N GLN A 38 -8.21 8.05 -13.84
CA GLN A 38 -9.59 8.48 -13.92
C GLN A 38 -10.40 8.06 -12.70
N SER A 39 -10.29 6.80 -12.29
CA SER A 39 -10.97 6.27 -11.10
C SER A 39 -10.53 6.96 -9.80
N ASP A 40 -9.26 7.33 -9.69
CA ASP A 40 -8.72 8.04 -8.53
C ASP A 40 -9.17 9.50 -8.45
N LEU A 41 -9.31 10.17 -9.60
CA LEU A 41 -9.73 11.57 -9.68
C LEU A 41 -11.26 11.75 -9.63
N ALA A 42 -12.04 10.75 -10.04
CA ALA A 42 -13.49 10.85 -10.13
C ALA A 42 -14.18 11.34 -8.83
N PRO A 43 -13.86 10.80 -7.63
CA PRO A 43 -14.50 11.28 -6.39
C PRO A 43 -14.19 12.74 -6.07
N ILE A 44 -12.97 13.19 -6.37
CA ILE A 44 -12.54 14.58 -6.17
C ILE A 44 -13.33 15.51 -7.10
N VAL A 45 -13.41 15.15 -8.37
CA VAL A 45 -14.10 15.93 -9.40
C VAL A 45 -15.60 16.01 -9.13
N GLU A 46 -16.25 14.89 -8.76
CA GLU A 46 -17.66 14.88 -8.41
C GLU A 46 -17.99 15.80 -7.22
N LEU A 47 -17.19 15.73 -6.17
CA LEU A 47 -17.38 16.58 -5.00
C LEU A 47 -17.07 18.03 -5.31
N TYR A 48 -16.04 18.31 -6.12
CA TYR A 48 -15.70 19.66 -6.52
C TYR A 48 -16.75 20.30 -7.44
N LYS A 49 -17.38 19.54 -8.33
CA LYS A 49 -18.53 20.01 -9.12
C LYS A 49 -19.70 20.39 -8.23
N LYS A 50 -20.06 19.57 -7.24
CA LYS A 50 -21.10 19.90 -6.25
C LYS A 50 -20.76 21.16 -5.45
N TYR A 51 -19.49 21.32 -5.07
CA TYR A 51 -19.03 22.53 -4.39
C TYR A 51 -19.17 23.78 -5.26
N LYS A 52 -18.81 23.72 -6.56
CA LYS A 52 -19.02 24.81 -7.51
C LYS A 52 -20.49 25.12 -7.70
N GLU A 53 -21.35 24.11 -7.81
CA GLU A 53 -22.80 24.28 -7.90
C GLU A 53 -23.36 24.96 -6.64
N ALA A 54 -22.95 24.54 -5.44
CA ALA A 54 -23.38 25.19 -4.19
C ALA A 54 -22.92 26.64 -4.10
N LYS A 55 -21.71 26.97 -4.57
CA LYS A 55 -21.24 28.36 -4.65
C LYS A 55 -22.07 29.19 -5.63
N GLN A 56 -22.36 28.64 -6.81
CA GLN A 56 -23.19 29.30 -7.80
C GLN A 56 -24.62 29.55 -7.25
N THR A 57 -25.20 28.54 -6.58
CA THR A 57 -26.51 28.68 -5.92
C THR A 57 -26.50 29.81 -4.90
N ILE A 58 -25.43 30.01 -4.14
CA ILE A 58 -25.28 31.12 -3.20
C ILE A 58 -25.28 32.46 -3.92
N GLU A 59 -24.53 32.59 -5.00
CA GLU A 59 -24.45 33.82 -5.81
C GLU A 59 -25.81 34.15 -6.45
N ASP A 60 -26.46 33.15 -7.06
CA ASP A 60 -27.77 33.30 -7.69
C ASP A 60 -28.86 33.64 -6.68
N SER A 61 -28.87 32.96 -5.51
CA SER A 61 -29.84 33.26 -4.44
C SER A 61 -29.64 34.67 -3.86
N LEU A 62 -28.42 35.16 -3.73
CA LEU A 62 -28.12 36.51 -3.29
C LEU A 62 -28.60 37.53 -4.33
N ALA A 63 -28.39 37.29 -5.63
CA ALA A 63 -28.86 38.14 -6.71
C ALA A 63 -30.41 38.22 -6.71
N ILE A 64 -31.10 37.09 -6.55
CA ILE A 64 -32.57 37.03 -6.43
C ILE A 64 -33.06 37.84 -5.21
N LEU A 65 -32.37 37.73 -4.08
CA LEU A 65 -32.72 38.48 -2.89
C LEU A 65 -32.54 39.98 -3.04
N ASP A 66 -31.65 40.45 -3.90
CA ASP A 66 -31.41 41.87 -4.16
C ASP A 66 -32.38 42.45 -5.21
N GLU A 67 -32.72 41.65 -6.24
CA GLU A 67 -33.46 42.13 -7.41
C GLU A 67 -34.97 41.84 -7.33
N GLU A 68 -35.39 40.75 -6.64
CA GLU A 68 -36.76 40.27 -6.64
C GLU A 68 -37.57 40.90 -5.52
N SER A 69 -38.82 41.31 -5.84
CA SER A 69 -39.77 41.91 -4.88
C SER A 69 -40.83 40.93 -4.40
N ASP A 70 -40.97 39.77 -5.02
CA ASP A 70 -41.92 38.73 -4.66
C ASP A 70 -41.48 38.01 -3.38
N GLU A 71 -42.36 38.00 -2.37
CA GLU A 71 -42.09 37.51 -1.02
C GLU A 71 -41.88 35.98 -1.02
N ASP A 72 -42.64 35.23 -1.82
CA ASP A 72 -42.51 33.77 -1.97
C ASP A 72 -41.20 33.38 -2.61
N MET A 73 -40.77 34.07 -3.69
CA MET A 73 -39.49 33.85 -4.34
C MET A 73 -38.29 34.17 -3.44
N ARG A 74 -38.41 35.21 -2.64
CA ARG A 74 -37.39 35.59 -1.65
C ARG A 74 -37.27 34.57 -0.50
N GLU A 75 -38.39 33.97 -0.08
CA GLU A 75 -38.37 32.93 0.96
C GLU A 75 -37.70 31.68 0.45
N LEU A 76 -38.02 31.24 -0.78
CA LEU A 76 -37.37 30.12 -1.44
C LEU A 76 -35.85 30.35 -1.60
N ALA A 77 -35.45 31.53 -2.10
CA ALA A 77 -34.05 31.88 -2.25
C ALA A 77 -33.29 31.90 -0.92
N LYS A 78 -33.93 32.26 0.20
CA LYS A 78 -33.35 32.20 1.54
C LYS A 78 -33.14 30.75 2.01
N GLU A 79 -34.08 29.86 1.72
CA GLU A 79 -33.96 28.45 2.07
C GLU A 79 -32.78 27.82 1.29
N GLU A 80 -32.73 27.98 -0.03
CA GLU A 80 -31.64 27.50 -0.87
C GLU A 80 -30.27 28.06 -0.44
N LEU A 81 -30.22 29.37 -0.13
CA LEU A 81 -29.01 30.02 0.37
C LEU A 81 -28.54 29.42 1.69
N ASN A 82 -29.43 29.10 2.61
CA ASN A 82 -29.09 28.53 3.90
C ASN A 82 -28.60 27.08 3.76
N GLU A 83 -29.25 26.28 2.92
CA GLU A 83 -28.85 24.90 2.63
C GLU A 83 -27.46 24.85 1.96
N ALA A 84 -27.26 25.68 0.93
CA ALA A 84 -25.98 25.76 0.24
C ALA A 84 -24.86 26.23 1.17
N LYS A 85 -25.09 27.24 2.01
CA LYS A 85 -24.12 27.71 3.00
C LYS A 85 -23.80 26.66 4.07
N ALA A 86 -24.76 25.84 4.47
CA ALA A 86 -24.54 24.78 5.46
C ALA A 86 -23.72 23.62 4.88
N SER A 87 -23.85 23.32 3.59
CA SER A 87 -23.14 22.21 2.93
C SER A 87 -21.68 22.53 2.58
N ILE A 88 -21.33 23.80 2.36
CA ILE A 88 -19.97 24.20 1.94
C ILE A 88 -18.87 23.76 2.91
N PRO A 89 -18.94 23.99 4.23
CA PRO A 89 -17.86 23.62 5.14
C PRO A 89 -17.58 22.11 5.14
N GLU A 90 -18.64 21.30 5.07
CA GLU A 90 -18.50 19.84 5.00
C GLU A 90 -17.83 19.39 3.70
N MET A 91 -18.23 19.98 2.56
CA MET A 91 -17.59 19.69 1.28
C MET A 91 -16.11 20.14 1.25
N GLU A 92 -15.78 21.28 1.85
CA GLU A 92 -14.39 21.76 1.95
C GLU A 92 -13.52 20.79 2.76
N ASP A 93 -14.03 20.29 3.89
CA ASP A 93 -13.30 19.34 4.71
C ASP A 93 -13.16 17.98 4.01
N GLN A 94 -14.18 17.51 3.31
CA GLN A 94 -14.11 16.30 2.50
C GLN A 94 -13.12 16.46 1.32
N LEU A 95 -13.10 17.61 0.65
CA LEU A 95 -12.14 17.91 -0.42
C LEU A 95 -10.71 17.93 0.11
N LYS A 96 -10.45 18.49 1.29
CA LYS A 96 -9.12 18.45 1.94
C LYS A 96 -8.66 17.01 2.16
N ILE A 97 -9.56 16.14 2.65
CA ILE A 97 -9.26 14.72 2.87
C ILE A 97 -8.95 14.00 1.55
N LEU A 98 -9.74 14.24 0.51
CA LEU A 98 -9.57 13.61 -0.80
C LEU A 98 -8.29 14.06 -1.53
N LEU A 99 -7.79 15.27 -1.22
CA LEU A 99 -6.55 15.81 -1.76
C LEU A 99 -5.28 15.30 -1.04
N LEU A 100 -5.44 14.59 0.10
CA LEU A 100 -4.29 13.97 0.76
C LEU A 100 -3.60 12.96 -0.18
N PRO A 101 -2.27 12.90 -0.17
CA PRO A 101 -1.55 11.94 -0.99
C PRO A 101 -1.97 10.52 -0.60
N LYS A 102 -2.53 9.80 -1.58
CA LYS A 102 -2.83 8.37 -1.43
C LYS A 102 -1.54 7.57 -1.50
N ASP A 103 -1.44 6.53 -0.69
CA ASP A 103 -0.37 5.55 -0.81
C ASP A 103 -0.60 4.70 -2.07
N GLU A 104 0.41 4.61 -2.93
CA GLU A 104 0.35 3.80 -4.17
C GLU A 104 0.03 2.32 -3.91
N ASN A 105 0.25 1.87 -2.67
CA ASN A 105 0.00 0.51 -2.25
C ASN A 105 -1.42 0.28 -1.72
N ASP A 106 -2.23 1.33 -1.52
CA ASP A 106 -3.54 1.23 -0.86
C ASP A 106 -4.50 0.25 -1.56
N ASP A 107 -4.39 0.09 -2.89
CA ASP A 107 -5.21 -0.83 -3.69
C ASP A 107 -4.67 -2.27 -3.74
N LYS A 108 -3.44 -2.51 -3.24
CA LYS A 108 -2.78 -3.81 -3.34
C LYS A 108 -3.35 -4.83 -2.36
N ASN A 109 -3.16 -6.09 -2.69
CA ASN A 109 -3.34 -7.20 -1.76
C ASN A 109 -2.29 -7.10 -0.64
N VAL A 110 -2.54 -7.80 0.45
CA VAL A 110 -1.74 -7.72 1.67
C VAL A 110 -1.13 -9.07 2.01
N ILE A 111 0.15 -9.06 2.32
CA ILE A 111 0.85 -10.15 2.99
C ILE A 111 0.92 -9.82 4.47
N VAL A 112 0.32 -10.68 5.28
CA VAL A 112 0.31 -10.57 6.73
C VAL A 112 1.26 -11.61 7.32
N GLU A 113 2.22 -11.17 8.11
CA GLU A 113 3.14 -12.04 8.84
C GLU A 113 2.95 -11.82 10.33
N ILE A 114 2.62 -12.90 11.06
CA ILE A 114 2.44 -12.86 12.50
C ILE A 114 3.46 -13.78 13.14
N ARG A 115 4.23 -13.26 14.11
CA ARG A 115 5.20 -14.04 14.89
C ARG A 115 4.92 -13.93 16.37
N GLY A 116 5.04 -15.05 17.09
CA GLY A 116 5.07 -15.03 18.54
C GLY A 116 6.31 -14.28 19.04
N GLY A 117 6.09 -13.28 19.89
CA GLY A 117 7.16 -12.49 20.51
C GLY A 117 7.52 -12.99 21.92
N ALA A 118 7.59 -12.07 22.88
CA ALA A 118 7.88 -12.42 24.28
C ALA A 118 6.70 -13.13 24.94
N GLY A 119 6.92 -14.35 25.47
CA GLY A 119 5.90 -15.12 26.19
C GLY A 119 5.90 -16.62 25.92
N GLY A 120 6.81 -17.11 25.06
CA GLY A 120 6.92 -18.54 24.75
C GLY A 120 5.65 -19.11 24.10
N ASP A 121 5.15 -20.24 24.61
CA ASP A 121 3.96 -20.91 24.04
C ASP A 121 2.70 -20.06 24.08
N GLU A 122 2.54 -19.20 25.09
CA GLU A 122 1.42 -18.27 25.17
C GLU A 122 1.44 -17.22 24.07
N ALA A 123 2.64 -16.73 23.70
CA ALA A 123 2.80 -15.82 22.56
C ALA A 123 2.43 -16.50 21.24
N ALA A 124 2.77 -17.79 21.10
CA ALA A 124 2.39 -18.57 19.92
C ALA A 124 0.87 -18.85 19.84
N LEU A 125 0.22 -19.11 20.97
CA LEU A 125 -1.25 -19.24 21.04
C LEU A 125 -1.93 -17.91 20.68
N PHE A 126 -1.41 -16.81 21.20
CA PHE A 126 -1.94 -15.49 20.85
C PHE A 126 -1.75 -15.14 19.36
N ALA A 127 -0.62 -15.53 18.75
CA ALA A 127 -0.40 -15.37 17.31
C ALA A 127 -1.45 -16.16 16.49
N ALA A 128 -1.83 -17.36 16.91
CA ALA A 128 -2.88 -18.14 16.28
C ALA A 128 -4.27 -17.46 16.40
N GLU A 129 -4.55 -16.84 17.54
CA GLU A 129 -5.79 -16.08 17.74
C GLU A 129 -5.85 -14.81 16.88
N LEU A 130 -4.73 -14.07 16.75
CA LEU A 130 -4.65 -12.94 15.86
C LEU A 130 -4.85 -13.35 14.38
N TYR A 131 -4.24 -14.46 13.96
CA TYR A 131 -4.49 -15.02 12.63
C TYR A 131 -5.98 -15.28 12.40
N ARG A 132 -6.64 -15.96 13.35
CA ARG A 132 -8.08 -16.21 13.28
C ARG A 132 -8.87 -14.90 13.20
N MET A 133 -8.54 -13.92 14.01
CA MET A 133 -9.18 -12.59 14.03
C MET A 133 -9.10 -11.92 12.66
N TYR A 134 -7.91 -11.90 12.03
CA TYR A 134 -7.75 -11.31 10.68
C TYR A 134 -8.45 -12.11 9.59
N CYS A 135 -8.50 -13.44 9.68
CA CYS A 135 -9.26 -14.25 8.73
C CYS A 135 -10.77 -13.95 8.82
N MET A 136 -11.32 -13.81 10.02
CA MET A 136 -12.73 -13.46 10.22
C MET A 136 -13.03 -12.03 9.75
N TYR A 137 -12.10 -11.09 9.98
CA TYR A 137 -12.20 -9.74 9.43
C TYR A 137 -12.19 -9.74 7.90
N ALA A 138 -11.27 -10.46 7.27
CA ALA A 138 -11.20 -10.59 5.82
C ALA A 138 -12.50 -11.20 5.25
N GLU A 139 -13.08 -12.21 5.90
CA GLU A 139 -14.36 -12.80 5.51
C GLU A 139 -15.51 -11.78 5.58
N SER A 140 -15.57 -10.96 6.65
CA SER A 140 -16.58 -9.90 6.79
C SER A 140 -16.50 -8.86 5.67
N GLN A 141 -15.28 -8.55 5.21
CA GLN A 141 -15.02 -7.64 4.09
C GLN A 141 -15.12 -8.33 2.72
N LYS A 142 -15.47 -9.62 2.66
CA LYS A 142 -15.55 -10.46 1.45
C LYS A 142 -14.20 -10.61 0.72
N TRP A 143 -13.09 -10.49 1.46
CA TRP A 143 -11.76 -10.76 0.96
C TRP A 143 -11.41 -12.24 1.08
N LYS A 144 -10.52 -12.72 0.22
CA LYS A 144 -10.04 -14.11 0.26
C LYS A 144 -8.73 -14.19 1.00
N THR A 145 -8.58 -15.19 1.85
CA THR A 145 -7.34 -15.47 2.56
C THR A 145 -6.65 -16.70 1.97
N GLU A 146 -5.35 -16.64 1.80
CA GLU A 146 -4.51 -17.73 1.31
C GLU A 146 -3.30 -17.93 2.23
N MET A 147 -3.11 -19.15 2.74
CA MET A 147 -1.98 -19.49 3.60
C MET A 147 -0.72 -19.66 2.74
N ILE A 148 0.35 -18.93 3.08
CA ILE A 148 1.65 -19.04 2.41
C ILE A 148 2.58 -19.95 3.20
N SER A 149 2.72 -19.73 4.51
CA SER A 149 3.63 -20.50 5.37
C SER A 149 3.10 -20.55 6.80
N LEU A 150 3.31 -21.69 7.45
CA LEU A 150 2.88 -21.92 8.82
C LEU A 150 3.95 -22.70 9.59
N ASN A 151 4.34 -22.19 10.75
CA ASN A 151 5.22 -22.85 11.71
C ASN A 151 4.51 -22.98 13.04
N GLU A 152 3.99 -24.17 13.35
CA GLU A 152 3.26 -24.46 14.56
C GLU A 152 4.17 -24.83 15.72
N ASN A 153 3.71 -24.56 16.97
CA ASN A 153 4.23 -25.24 18.14
C ASN A 153 3.34 -26.47 18.43
N GLY A 154 3.83 -27.45 19.18
CA GLY A 154 3.09 -28.70 19.48
C GLY A 154 1.78 -28.52 20.29
N LEU A 155 1.36 -27.29 20.63
CA LEU A 155 0.21 -26.95 21.45
C LEU A 155 -0.90 -26.19 20.66
N GLY A 156 -0.83 -26.17 19.33
CA GLY A 156 -1.79 -25.48 18.47
C GLY A 156 -1.58 -23.97 18.37
N GLY A 157 -0.48 -23.44 18.87
CA GLY A 157 -0.06 -22.06 18.66
C GLY A 157 0.85 -21.93 17.44
N PHE A 158 1.02 -20.73 16.93
CA PHE A 158 1.86 -20.42 15.78
C PHE A 158 3.11 -19.66 16.21
N LYS A 159 4.29 -20.24 15.97
CA LYS A 159 5.57 -19.50 16.10
C LYS A 159 5.66 -18.43 15.05
N GLU A 160 5.20 -18.77 13.84
CA GLU A 160 5.13 -17.88 12.70
C GLU A 160 4.00 -18.33 11.77
N VAL A 161 3.25 -17.40 11.24
CA VAL A 161 2.29 -17.62 10.16
C VAL A 161 2.37 -16.50 9.17
N VAL A 162 2.42 -16.83 7.87
CA VAL A 162 2.40 -15.90 6.75
C VAL A 162 1.24 -16.26 5.86
N PHE A 163 0.38 -15.30 5.57
CA PHE A 163 -0.78 -15.49 4.72
C PHE A 163 -1.08 -14.22 3.91
N MET A 164 -1.73 -14.40 2.79
CA MET A 164 -2.15 -13.32 1.91
C MET A 164 -3.64 -13.03 2.11
N ILE A 165 -4.00 -11.77 2.07
CA ILE A 165 -5.39 -11.30 2.01
C ILE A 165 -5.58 -10.62 0.66
N ASN A 166 -6.40 -11.25 -0.19
CA ASN A 166 -6.71 -10.80 -1.53
C ASN A 166 -8.02 -10.03 -1.52
N GLY A 167 -7.95 -8.72 -1.69
CA GLY A 167 -9.11 -7.85 -1.71
C GLY A 167 -8.76 -6.41 -2.04
N GLN A 168 -9.65 -5.76 -2.77
CA GLN A 168 -9.47 -4.35 -3.11
C GLN A 168 -9.47 -3.49 -1.84
N GLY A 169 -8.45 -2.63 -1.68
CA GLY A 169 -8.30 -1.77 -0.52
C GLY A 169 -7.89 -2.51 0.77
N ALA A 170 -7.45 -3.77 0.69
CA ALA A 170 -7.05 -4.52 1.87
C ALA A 170 -5.84 -3.88 2.58
N TYR A 171 -4.86 -3.39 1.81
CA TYR A 171 -3.70 -2.71 2.39
C TYR A 171 -4.08 -1.39 3.06
N SER A 172 -4.95 -0.58 2.47
CA SER A 172 -5.36 0.72 3.02
C SER A 172 -5.96 0.61 4.42
N LYS A 173 -6.68 -0.48 4.71
CA LYS A 173 -7.27 -0.77 6.02
C LYS A 173 -6.28 -1.43 6.99
N LEU A 174 -5.56 -2.45 6.51
CA LEU A 174 -4.73 -3.29 7.38
C LEU A 174 -3.35 -2.70 7.69
N LYS A 175 -2.84 -1.74 6.93
CA LYS A 175 -1.53 -1.08 7.19
C LYS A 175 -1.39 -0.55 8.62
N TYR A 176 -2.50 -0.18 9.26
CA TYR A 176 -2.52 0.28 10.65
C TYR A 176 -2.43 -0.85 11.69
N GLU A 177 -2.48 -2.10 11.27
CA GLU A 177 -2.35 -3.26 12.15
C GLU A 177 -0.88 -3.70 12.37
N SER A 178 0.07 -3.10 11.64
CA SER A 178 1.48 -3.43 11.78
C SER A 178 2.06 -2.95 13.11
N GLY A 179 2.80 -3.82 13.79
CA GLY A 179 3.48 -3.53 15.06
C GLY A 179 3.38 -4.65 16.09
N VAL A 180 3.61 -4.28 17.35
CA VAL A 180 3.60 -5.22 18.49
C VAL A 180 2.23 -5.22 19.16
N HIS A 181 1.56 -6.37 19.13
CA HIS A 181 0.30 -6.63 19.83
C HIS A 181 0.58 -7.29 21.17
N ARG A 182 0.02 -6.77 22.23
CA ARG A 182 0.23 -7.25 23.61
C ARG A 182 -1.04 -7.84 24.19
N VAL A 183 -0.97 -9.05 24.73
CA VAL A 183 -2.05 -9.71 25.43
C VAL A 183 -1.78 -9.76 26.93
N GLN A 184 -2.82 -9.56 27.73
CA GLN A 184 -2.83 -9.72 29.18
C GLN A 184 -3.96 -10.66 29.55
N ARG A 185 -3.62 -11.90 29.93
CA ARG A 185 -4.55 -12.94 30.39
C ARG A 185 -3.85 -13.95 31.23
N ILE A 186 -4.63 -14.86 31.87
CA ILE A 186 -4.11 -16.05 32.48
C ILE A 186 -3.87 -17.07 31.38
N PRO A 187 -2.61 -17.49 31.12
CA PRO A 187 -2.31 -18.47 30.08
C PRO A 187 -2.99 -19.80 30.33
N VAL A 188 -3.39 -20.48 29.25
CA VAL A 188 -3.91 -21.88 29.36
C VAL A 188 -2.85 -22.82 29.94
N THR A 189 -1.57 -22.49 29.79
CA THR A 189 -0.41 -23.25 30.28
C THR A 189 -0.04 -22.94 31.75
N GLU A 190 -0.72 -22.00 32.40
CA GLU A 190 -0.40 -21.54 33.77
C GLU A 190 -1.33 -22.18 34.79
N SER A 191 -0.77 -22.93 35.72
CA SER A 191 -1.53 -23.60 36.81
C SER A 191 -1.80 -22.67 37.99
N GLY A 192 -1.05 -21.58 38.15
CA GLY A 192 -1.10 -20.69 39.32
C GLY A 192 -2.10 -19.55 39.23
N GLY A 193 -2.86 -19.43 38.14
CA GLY A 193 -3.87 -18.38 37.93
C GLY A 193 -3.31 -16.95 37.83
N ARG A 194 -2.03 -16.80 37.54
CA ARG A 194 -1.38 -15.49 37.39
C ARG A 194 -1.62 -14.90 36.00
N ILE A 195 -1.90 -13.60 35.96
CA ILE A 195 -1.99 -12.87 34.71
C ILE A 195 -0.59 -12.68 34.11
N HIS A 196 -0.37 -13.20 32.91
CA HIS A 196 0.86 -13.00 32.17
C HIS A 196 0.65 -11.96 31.06
N THR A 197 1.76 -11.38 30.63
CA THR A 197 1.80 -10.45 29.51
C THR A 197 2.67 -11.07 28.42
N SER A 198 2.05 -11.37 27.29
CA SER A 198 2.72 -11.90 26.10
C SER A 198 2.57 -10.96 24.93
N THR A 199 3.43 -11.10 23.91
CA THR A 199 3.39 -10.28 22.71
C THR A 199 3.44 -11.13 21.46
N ALA A 200 2.80 -10.64 20.41
CA ALA A 200 2.99 -11.10 19.04
C ALA A 200 3.27 -9.90 18.15
N THR A 201 4.10 -10.07 17.14
CA THR A 201 4.40 -9.05 16.16
C THR A 201 3.59 -9.31 14.90
N VAL A 202 3.04 -8.25 14.32
CA VAL A 202 2.31 -8.28 13.05
C VAL A 202 3.04 -7.38 12.07
N ALA A 203 3.45 -7.92 10.92
CA ALA A 203 3.95 -7.15 9.81
C ALA A 203 2.92 -7.17 8.68
N ILE A 204 2.64 -6.01 8.14
CA ILE A 204 1.71 -5.80 7.03
C ILE A 204 2.50 -5.26 5.85
N MET A 205 2.57 -6.04 4.79
CA MET A 205 3.31 -5.67 3.59
C MET A 205 2.39 -5.71 2.36
N PRO A 206 2.53 -4.76 1.42
CA PRO A 206 1.81 -4.85 0.17
C PRO A 206 2.34 -6.02 -0.65
N GLU A 207 1.47 -6.63 -1.48
CA GLU A 207 1.90 -7.63 -2.45
C GLU A 207 2.96 -7.03 -3.39
N ALA A 208 4.08 -7.73 -3.53
CA ALA A 208 5.17 -7.30 -4.37
C ALA A 208 4.83 -7.53 -5.85
N GLU A 209 5.01 -6.50 -6.68
CA GLU A 209 4.91 -6.64 -8.14
C GLU A 209 6.08 -7.45 -8.68
N GLU A 210 5.85 -8.15 -9.79
CA GLU A 210 6.93 -8.85 -10.50
C GLU A 210 8.00 -7.85 -10.93
N VAL A 211 9.25 -8.26 -10.78
CA VAL A 211 10.40 -7.45 -11.23
C VAL A 211 10.55 -7.67 -12.74
N ASP A 212 10.26 -6.64 -13.51
CA ASP A 212 10.55 -6.65 -14.95
C ASP A 212 11.83 -5.85 -15.22
N VAL A 213 12.76 -6.45 -15.96
CA VAL A 213 14.05 -5.84 -16.27
C VAL A 213 14.16 -5.62 -17.77
N GLU A 214 13.97 -4.37 -18.18
CA GLU A 214 14.27 -3.91 -19.52
C GLU A 214 15.73 -3.45 -19.61
N ILE A 215 16.43 -3.88 -20.68
CA ILE A 215 17.80 -3.46 -20.94
C ILE A 215 17.79 -2.41 -22.07
N ASP A 216 18.18 -1.18 -21.75
CA ASP A 216 18.45 -0.20 -22.78
C ASP A 216 19.79 -0.51 -23.45
N MET A 217 19.74 -0.71 -24.76
CA MET A 217 20.93 -0.98 -25.58
C MET A 217 21.91 0.20 -25.61
N ASN A 218 21.46 1.43 -25.34
CA ASN A 218 22.31 2.61 -25.28
C ASN A 218 23.21 2.59 -24.03
N ASP A 219 22.77 1.92 -22.96
CA ASP A 219 23.54 1.74 -21.73
C ASP A 219 24.55 0.59 -21.81
N CYS A 220 24.58 -0.10 -22.95
CA CYS A 220 25.42 -1.26 -23.17
C CYS A 220 26.59 -0.94 -24.10
N LYS A 221 27.82 -0.96 -23.57
CA LYS A 221 29.04 -0.85 -24.35
C LYS A 221 29.57 -2.23 -24.71
N PHE A 222 29.77 -2.47 -26.01
CA PHE A 222 30.31 -3.71 -26.53
C PHE A 222 31.75 -3.51 -27.04
N ASP A 223 32.68 -4.27 -26.47
CA ASP A 223 34.06 -4.37 -26.94
C ASP A 223 34.29 -5.76 -27.47
N VAL A 224 34.91 -5.90 -28.66
CA VAL A 224 35.25 -7.18 -29.26
C VAL A 224 36.73 -7.43 -29.12
N PHE A 225 37.10 -8.68 -28.87
CA PHE A 225 38.50 -9.08 -28.71
C PHE A 225 38.72 -10.53 -29.16
N ARG A 226 39.97 -10.93 -29.24
CA ARG A 226 40.32 -12.31 -29.61
C ARG A 226 40.09 -13.25 -28.44
N ALA A 227 39.45 -14.38 -28.71
CA ALA A 227 39.24 -15.39 -27.69
C ALA A 227 40.61 -15.97 -27.25
N SER A 228 40.76 -16.13 -25.93
CA SER A 228 41.96 -16.78 -25.34
C SER A 228 41.65 -18.26 -25.03
N GLY A 229 42.47 -19.15 -25.46
CA GLY A 229 42.32 -20.60 -25.18
C GLY A 229 43.09 -21.50 -26.13
N ASN A 230 43.11 -22.80 -25.82
CA ASN A 230 43.70 -23.82 -26.69
C ASN A 230 42.84 -24.02 -27.94
N GLY A 231 43.18 -23.39 -29.06
CA GLY A 231 42.43 -23.46 -30.30
C GLY A 231 43.29 -23.32 -31.54
N GLY A 232 42.76 -23.72 -32.69
CA GLY A 232 43.41 -23.61 -34.00
C GLY A 232 43.33 -22.19 -34.58
N GLN A 233 43.60 -22.05 -35.89
CA GLN A 233 43.70 -20.77 -36.60
C GLN A 233 42.45 -19.85 -36.41
N CYS A 234 41.26 -20.40 -36.19
CA CYS A 234 40.01 -19.61 -36.00
C CYS A 234 40.01 -18.82 -34.69
N VAL A 235 40.59 -19.37 -33.60
CA VAL A 235 40.66 -18.71 -32.27
C VAL A 235 41.67 -17.56 -32.27
N ASN A 236 42.74 -17.72 -33.03
CA ASN A 236 43.87 -16.78 -33.05
C ASN A 236 43.73 -15.64 -34.07
N THR A 237 42.81 -15.76 -35.05
CA THR A 237 42.67 -14.79 -36.16
C THR A 237 41.35 -14.03 -36.15
N THR A 238 40.31 -14.53 -35.47
CA THR A 238 38.99 -13.93 -35.52
C THR A 238 38.62 -13.28 -34.18
N ASP A 239 38.20 -12.02 -34.18
CA ASP A 239 37.70 -11.30 -33.00
C ASP A 239 36.27 -11.76 -32.68
N SER A 240 36.12 -13.00 -32.14
CA SER A 240 34.83 -13.61 -31.82
C SER A 240 34.35 -13.39 -30.38
N ALA A 241 35.27 -13.06 -29.46
CA ALA A 241 34.93 -12.79 -28.06
C ALA A 241 34.32 -11.40 -27.87
N VAL A 242 33.33 -11.32 -27.03
CA VAL A 242 32.59 -10.09 -26.73
C VAL A 242 32.69 -9.75 -25.25
N ARG A 243 33.03 -8.51 -24.94
CA ARG A 243 32.93 -7.92 -23.61
C ARG A 243 31.80 -6.91 -23.62
N LEU A 244 30.81 -7.15 -22.80
CA LEU A 244 29.69 -6.27 -22.58
C LEU A 244 29.88 -5.54 -21.24
N THR A 245 29.85 -4.21 -21.26
CA THR A 245 29.89 -3.40 -20.06
C THR A 245 28.57 -2.62 -19.97
N HIS A 246 27.84 -2.83 -18.90
CA HIS A 246 26.62 -2.06 -18.59
C HIS A 246 27.04 -0.81 -17.82
N ILE A 247 26.88 0.37 -18.42
CA ILE A 247 27.42 1.63 -17.93
C ILE A 247 26.83 2.02 -16.56
N PRO A 248 25.48 1.97 -16.34
CA PRO A 248 24.89 2.41 -15.08
C PRO A 248 25.29 1.57 -13.86
N THR A 249 25.44 0.25 -14.03
CA THR A 249 25.74 -0.67 -12.92
C THR A 249 27.22 -1.06 -12.85
N GLY A 250 28.01 -0.77 -13.90
CA GLY A 250 29.40 -1.16 -13.99
C GLY A 250 29.63 -2.66 -14.17
N ILE A 251 28.59 -3.45 -14.46
CA ILE A 251 28.71 -4.90 -14.68
C ILE A 251 29.45 -5.15 -15.98
N VAL A 252 30.50 -5.97 -15.91
CA VAL A 252 31.28 -6.41 -17.06
C VAL A 252 31.09 -7.90 -17.26
N ILE A 253 30.69 -8.29 -18.47
CA ILE A 253 30.47 -9.69 -18.88
C ILE A 253 31.35 -9.99 -20.09
N SER A 254 32.13 -11.06 -20.05
CA SER A 254 32.94 -11.52 -21.14
C SER A 254 32.44 -12.90 -21.62
N CYS A 255 32.08 -13.02 -22.89
CA CYS A 255 31.65 -14.26 -23.54
C CYS A 255 32.58 -14.60 -24.70
N GLN A 256 33.17 -15.79 -24.65
CA GLN A 256 34.11 -16.28 -25.67
C GLN A 256 33.89 -17.74 -26.05
N ASP A 257 32.77 -18.33 -25.64
CA ASP A 257 32.50 -19.78 -25.75
C ASP A 257 32.14 -20.18 -27.19
N GLU A 258 31.51 -19.27 -27.93
CA GLU A 258 31.02 -19.52 -29.26
C GLU A 258 31.98 -18.99 -30.33
N LYS A 259 32.02 -19.65 -31.50
CA LYS A 259 32.81 -19.22 -32.66
C LYS A 259 32.25 -17.97 -33.35
N SER A 260 31.01 -17.62 -33.07
CA SER A 260 30.28 -16.50 -33.68
C SER A 260 30.19 -15.33 -32.69
N GLN A 261 30.67 -14.16 -33.09
CA GLN A 261 30.55 -12.90 -32.35
C GLN A 261 29.10 -12.58 -32.01
N LEU A 262 28.15 -12.78 -32.95
CA LEU A 262 26.74 -12.53 -32.75
C LEU A 262 26.15 -13.39 -31.61
N LYS A 263 26.47 -14.69 -31.61
CA LYS A 263 26.05 -15.62 -30.55
C LYS A 263 26.63 -15.25 -29.19
N ASN A 264 27.89 -14.82 -29.14
CA ASN A 264 28.53 -14.35 -27.91
C ASN A 264 27.88 -13.06 -27.41
N LYS A 265 27.46 -12.14 -28.31
CA LYS A 265 26.72 -10.95 -27.96
C LYS A 265 25.35 -11.28 -27.36
N ASP A 266 24.58 -12.16 -27.99
CA ASP A 266 23.27 -12.58 -27.46
C ASP A 266 23.39 -13.29 -26.11
N LYS A 267 24.44 -14.12 -25.93
CA LYS A 267 24.73 -14.78 -24.67
C LYS A 267 25.10 -13.78 -23.58
N ALA A 268 25.92 -12.77 -23.90
CA ALA A 268 26.29 -11.73 -22.97
C ALA A 268 25.07 -10.92 -22.51
N LEU A 269 24.12 -10.59 -23.41
CA LEU A 269 22.87 -9.92 -23.07
C LEU A 269 21.97 -10.78 -22.17
N LYS A 270 21.89 -12.09 -22.43
CA LYS A 270 21.12 -13.00 -21.55
C LYS A 270 21.71 -13.05 -20.14
N VAL A 271 23.05 -13.12 -20.04
CA VAL A 271 23.73 -13.10 -18.74
C VAL A 271 23.58 -11.77 -18.03
N LEU A 272 23.63 -10.65 -18.79
CA LEU A 272 23.36 -9.31 -18.24
C LEU A 272 21.95 -9.23 -17.66
N ARG A 273 20.94 -9.67 -18.40
CA ARG A 273 19.55 -9.69 -17.95
C ARG A 273 19.38 -10.46 -16.65
N ALA A 274 19.97 -11.64 -16.56
CA ALA A 274 19.93 -12.47 -15.35
C ALA A 274 20.58 -11.77 -14.15
N ARG A 275 21.75 -11.11 -14.35
CA ARG A 275 22.41 -10.39 -13.26
C ARG A 275 21.68 -9.13 -12.83
N LEU A 276 21.11 -8.37 -13.77
CA LEU A 276 20.31 -7.21 -13.45
C LEU A 276 19.05 -7.62 -12.69
N TYR A 277 18.38 -8.69 -13.12
CA TYR A 277 17.25 -9.27 -12.41
C TYR A 277 17.62 -9.67 -10.96
N GLU A 278 18.75 -10.35 -10.78
CA GLU A 278 19.24 -10.72 -9.45
C GLU A 278 19.50 -9.49 -8.56
N LEU A 279 20.12 -8.44 -9.11
CA LEU A 279 20.34 -7.18 -8.39
C LEU A 279 19.05 -6.48 -8.00
N GLU A 280 18.08 -6.42 -8.89
CA GLU A 280 16.78 -5.78 -8.58
C GLU A 280 16.00 -6.61 -7.55
N CYS A 281 16.02 -7.93 -7.65
CA CYS A 281 15.45 -8.82 -6.63
C CYS A 281 16.13 -8.60 -5.26
N GLN A 282 17.47 -8.48 -5.22
CA GLN A 282 18.20 -8.23 -3.99
C GLN A 282 17.83 -6.89 -3.38
N LYS A 283 17.80 -5.81 -4.16
CA LYS A 283 17.39 -4.48 -3.68
C LYS A 283 15.97 -4.50 -3.10
N LYS A 284 15.06 -5.20 -3.79
CA LYS A 284 13.68 -5.34 -3.34
C LYS A 284 13.59 -6.09 -2.01
N GLN A 285 14.32 -7.22 -1.87
CA GLN A 285 14.39 -7.97 -0.62
C GLN A 285 14.99 -7.15 0.53
N ASP A 286 16.02 -6.36 0.26
CA ASP A 286 16.65 -5.51 1.26
C ASP A 286 15.67 -4.41 1.72
N ALA A 287 14.96 -3.76 0.79
CA ALA A 287 13.93 -2.77 1.09
C ALA A 287 12.75 -3.37 1.88
N GLU A 288 12.26 -4.54 1.49
CA GLU A 288 11.20 -5.25 2.22
C GLU A 288 11.65 -5.65 3.63
N SER A 289 12.92 -6.09 3.78
CA SER A 289 13.50 -6.45 5.08
C SER A 289 13.63 -5.24 5.99
N GLU A 290 14.00 -4.09 5.45
CA GLU A 290 14.09 -2.83 6.19
C GLU A 290 12.70 -2.33 6.58
N ALA A 291 11.74 -2.33 5.67
CA ALA A 291 10.35 -1.97 5.95
C ALA A 291 9.75 -2.87 7.05
N ARG A 292 9.97 -4.19 6.96
CA ARG A 292 9.55 -5.15 8.00
C ARG A 292 10.18 -4.83 9.36
N ARG A 293 11.48 -4.55 9.42
CA ARG A 293 12.17 -4.20 10.67
C ARG A 293 11.63 -2.92 11.27
N SER A 294 11.35 -1.91 10.47
CA SER A 294 10.78 -0.64 10.96
C SER A 294 9.39 -0.82 11.57
N GLN A 295 8.57 -1.72 11.02
CA GLN A 295 7.22 -2.02 11.52
C GLN A 295 7.22 -2.79 12.85
N ILE A 296 8.11 -3.78 13.00
CA ILE A 296 8.08 -4.75 14.10
C ILE A 296 8.94 -4.30 15.29
N GLY A 297 9.98 -3.47 15.05
CA GLY A 297 10.95 -3.12 16.07
C GLY A 297 11.68 -4.35 16.66
N THR A 298 11.83 -4.40 17.97
CA THR A 298 12.43 -5.54 18.68
C THR A 298 11.40 -6.59 19.16
N GLY A 299 10.09 -6.30 19.03
CA GLY A 299 9.01 -7.13 19.55
C GLY A 299 8.87 -7.10 21.07
N ASP A 300 9.52 -6.15 21.74
CA ASP A 300 9.45 -5.99 23.20
C ASP A 300 8.05 -5.51 23.64
N ARG A 301 7.69 -5.87 24.87
CA ARG A 301 6.43 -5.46 25.51
C ARG A 301 6.24 -3.95 25.63
N SER A 302 7.33 -3.19 25.61
CA SER A 302 7.32 -1.72 25.64
C SER A 302 6.87 -1.09 24.33
N GLU A 303 7.14 -1.72 23.20
CA GLU A 303 6.85 -1.22 21.84
C GLU A 303 5.42 -1.46 21.36
N LYS A 304 4.55 -1.87 22.27
CA LYS A 304 3.15 -2.20 21.97
C LYS A 304 2.40 -1.08 21.25
N ILE A 305 1.74 -1.43 20.15
CA ILE A 305 0.75 -0.56 19.50
C ILE A 305 -0.62 -0.76 20.15
N ARG A 306 -0.98 -2.01 20.48
CA ARG A 306 -2.30 -2.36 21.02
C ARG A 306 -2.19 -3.36 22.15
N THR A 307 -3.08 -3.22 23.15
CA THR A 307 -3.18 -4.13 24.30
C THR A 307 -4.57 -4.76 24.38
N TYR A 308 -4.61 -6.08 24.43
CA TYR A 308 -5.79 -6.91 24.62
C TYR A 308 -5.80 -7.38 26.07
N ASN A 309 -6.68 -6.83 26.91
CA ASN A 309 -6.80 -7.13 28.34
C ASN A 309 -8.04 -7.99 28.57
N PHE A 310 -7.86 -9.29 28.64
CA PHE A 310 -8.95 -10.25 28.81
C PHE A 310 -9.69 -10.12 30.15
N PRO A 311 -9.00 -9.98 31.31
CA PRO A 311 -9.68 -9.78 32.58
C PRO A 311 -10.61 -8.58 32.65
N GLN A 312 -10.34 -7.53 31.85
CA GLN A 312 -11.14 -6.31 31.80
C GLN A 312 -12.05 -6.25 30.57
N GLY A 313 -12.00 -7.25 29.68
CA GLY A 313 -12.75 -7.23 28.40
C GLY A 313 -12.43 -6.03 27.53
N ARG A 314 -11.20 -5.49 27.62
CA ARG A 314 -10.81 -4.20 27.06
C ARG A 314 -9.69 -4.33 26.03
N VAL A 315 -9.84 -3.58 24.94
CA VAL A 315 -8.77 -3.35 23.95
C VAL A 315 -8.40 -1.87 23.95
N THR A 316 -7.10 -1.58 23.96
CA THR A 316 -6.58 -0.21 23.94
C THR A 316 -5.54 -0.08 22.83
N ASP A 317 -5.77 0.79 21.86
CA ASP A 317 -4.76 1.24 20.92
C ASP A 317 -4.01 2.43 21.51
N HIS A 318 -2.69 2.27 21.68
CA HIS A 318 -1.87 3.25 22.38
C HIS A 318 -1.44 4.42 21.50
N ARG A 319 -1.47 4.26 20.17
CA ARG A 319 -1.09 5.30 19.21
C ARG A 319 -2.07 6.44 19.21
N ILE A 320 -3.37 6.11 19.23
CA ILE A 320 -4.48 7.06 19.18
C ILE A 320 -5.19 7.22 20.54
N LYS A 321 -4.70 6.53 21.58
CA LYS A 321 -5.29 6.49 22.93
C LYS A 321 -6.76 6.05 22.95
N PHE A 322 -7.17 5.28 21.96
CA PHE A 322 -8.52 4.75 21.84
C PHE A 322 -8.70 3.50 22.70
N THR A 323 -9.83 3.39 23.41
CA THR A 323 -10.14 2.24 24.28
C THR A 323 -11.58 1.81 24.07
N THR A 324 -11.79 0.51 23.86
CA THR A 324 -13.11 -0.10 23.75
C THR A 324 -13.21 -1.34 24.64
N HIS A 325 -14.43 -1.64 25.11
CA HIS A 325 -14.74 -2.80 25.95
C HIS A 325 -15.37 -3.96 25.16
N ARG A 326 -15.13 -4.01 23.83
CA ARG A 326 -15.69 -5.01 22.91
C ARG A 326 -14.64 -6.06 22.51
N LEU A 327 -13.82 -6.54 23.49
CA LEU A 327 -12.72 -7.46 23.24
C LEU A 327 -13.16 -8.72 22.46
N GLU A 328 -14.27 -9.35 22.86
CA GLU A 328 -14.77 -10.57 22.21
C GLU A 328 -15.15 -10.32 20.74
N ASN A 329 -15.81 -9.19 20.45
CA ASN A 329 -16.18 -8.82 19.10
C ASN A 329 -14.93 -8.61 18.22
N ILE A 330 -13.93 -7.90 18.76
CA ILE A 330 -12.66 -7.65 18.08
C ILE A 330 -11.94 -8.95 17.76
N MET A 331 -11.83 -9.87 18.73
CA MET A 331 -11.21 -11.18 18.53
C MET A 331 -12.01 -12.07 17.54
N ASN A 332 -13.26 -11.74 17.28
CA ASN A 332 -14.11 -12.34 16.25
C ASN A 332 -14.16 -11.54 14.94
N GLY A 333 -13.23 -10.59 14.73
CA GLY A 333 -13.03 -9.90 13.46
C GLY A 333 -13.77 -8.56 13.30
N ASP A 334 -14.37 -8.00 14.37
CA ASP A 334 -14.98 -6.66 14.33
C ASP A 334 -13.92 -5.58 14.56
N LEU A 335 -13.12 -5.28 13.53
CA LEU A 335 -11.99 -4.35 13.61
C LEU A 335 -12.31 -2.94 13.07
N ASP A 336 -13.44 -2.75 12.39
CA ASP A 336 -13.73 -1.50 11.67
C ASP A 336 -13.64 -0.29 12.59
N GLU A 337 -14.22 -0.33 13.80
CA GLU A 337 -14.18 0.79 14.77
C GLU A 337 -12.73 1.24 15.08
N ILE A 338 -11.81 0.28 15.27
CA ILE A 338 -10.42 0.61 15.59
C ILE A 338 -9.69 1.13 14.35
N ILE A 339 -9.90 0.49 13.21
CA ILE A 339 -9.27 0.86 11.94
C ILE A 339 -9.73 2.26 11.53
N ASP A 340 -11.02 2.56 11.58
CA ASP A 340 -11.57 3.87 11.20
C ASP A 340 -11.01 5.00 12.09
N ASN A 341 -10.86 4.75 13.39
CA ASN A 341 -10.21 5.72 14.29
C ASN A 341 -8.71 5.90 13.96
N CYS A 342 -8.01 4.84 13.54
CA CYS A 342 -6.61 4.96 13.08
C CYS A 342 -6.52 5.74 11.76
N VAL A 343 -7.41 5.48 10.81
CA VAL A 343 -7.51 6.22 9.54
C VAL A 343 -7.77 7.69 9.81
N ALA A 344 -8.75 8.02 10.65
CA ALA A 344 -9.08 9.40 10.99
C ALA A 344 -7.90 10.13 11.66
N ALA A 345 -7.16 9.46 12.54
CA ALA A 345 -5.98 10.03 13.18
C ALA A 345 -4.83 10.28 12.18
N ASP A 346 -4.60 9.35 11.24
CA ASP A 346 -3.60 9.49 10.18
C ASP A 346 -3.96 10.65 9.23
N GLN A 347 -5.23 10.74 8.82
CA GLN A 347 -5.73 11.83 7.99
C GLN A 347 -5.56 13.18 8.70
N ALA A 348 -5.91 13.28 9.98
CA ALA A 348 -5.73 14.49 10.77
C ALA A 348 -4.25 14.90 10.88
N ALA A 349 -3.34 13.93 11.06
CA ALA A 349 -1.92 14.20 11.11
C ALA A 349 -1.38 14.69 9.76
N LYS A 350 -1.82 14.12 8.65
CA LYS A 350 -1.44 14.55 7.29
C LYS A 350 -1.98 15.94 6.96
N LEU A 351 -3.23 16.25 7.35
CA LEU A 351 -3.81 17.58 7.18
C LEU A 351 -3.01 18.65 7.93
N ALA A 352 -2.61 18.37 9.18
CA ALA A 352 -1.80 19.28 9.96
C ALA A 352 -0.43 19.55 9.31
N GLN A 353 0.19 18.55 8.69
CA GLN A 353 1.46 18.73 7.95
C GLN A 353 1.30 19.60 6.70
N VAL A 354 0.17 19.48 5.98
CA VAL A 354 -0.10 20.29 4.78
C VAL A 354 -0.42 21.75 5.12
N GLU A 355 -0.94 22.02 6.34
CA GLU A 355 -1.22 23.39 6.81
C GLU A 355 0.05 24.11 7.28
N ASP A 356 1.11 23.37 7.67
CA ASP A 356 2.40 23.91 8.12
C ASP A 356 3.38 24.18 6.95
N GLU A 357 3.11 23.68 5.73
CA GLU A 357 3.86 23.97 4.49
C GLU A 357 3.22 25.12 3.67
#